data_67671c2f077a714debad3a9044d20f3e
#
_entry.id   67671c2f077a714debad3a9044d20f3e
#
_cell.length_a   1.000
_cell.length_b   1.000
_cell.length_c   1.000
_cell.angle_alpha   90.00
_cell.angle_beta   90.00
_cell.angle_gamma   90.00
#
_symmetry.space_group_name_H-M   'P 1'
#
loop_
_entity.id
_entity.type
_entity.pdbx_description
1 polymer ?
#
loop_
_entity_poly.entity_id
_entity_poly.type
_entity_poly.pdbx_seq_one_letter_code
_entity_poly.pdbx_strand_id
1 'polypeptide(L)'
;MEEQARFFLWAQLLTACLVFGVNGDLCPENVCDNGGTCVTGTGDPFICICPDGFSGETCNETETGPCSPNPCKNDGVCEATGQSRRGDVFTEYVCKCQPGFEGVHCQTNVNDCANQPCENGGTCRDLDGDFKCHCPSPYVGKHCQLRCISLLGMEGGGIAESQISASSVRYTMLGLQRWGPELARLHNTGLVNAWSAAAHDKNPWIEINMQRKMRFTGMVMQGASRIGTAEFIKAFKVASSLDGKTYTMYRTGGQRTDQLFVGNVDNDSPKTNLFDPPIIAQYIRIIPVVCRKACTMRMELVGCELNVYSNTPGCSEPMGVKSRLVSDRQITASSTFRTWGIDAFTWLPHYARLDKQGKTNAWIPATNSRSEWLQVDLLSPKKITGIVTQGAKDFGSIQFVSSFKVAHSNDGRSWTILKDATTGTDKIFPGNSDNNVHKKNIFEPPFYSRYVRVLPWEWHERITLRMELLGCDE
;
A
#
# COMPACT_ATOMS: atom_id res chain seq x y z
N MET A 1 54.75 -39.30 60.93
CA MET A 1 55.38 -40.45 60.27
C MET A 1 54.72 -40.86 58.96
N GLU A 2 53.70 -40.15 58.55
CA GLU A 2 52.94 -40.45 57.33
C GLU A 2 53.42 -39.67 56.09
N GLU A 3 54.05 -38.53 56.29
CA GLU A 3 54.55 -37.68 55.20
C GLU A 3 55.91 -38.15 54.58
N GLN A 4 56.70 -38.90 55.34
CA GLN A 4 57.99 -39.40 54.81
C GLN A 4 57.81 -40.67 53.93
N ALA A 5 56.72 -41.40 54.07
CA ALA A 5 56.45 -42.58 53.26
C ALA A 5 55.96 -42.22 51.82
N ARG A 6 55.37 -41.12 51.64
CA ARG A 6 54.91 -40.63 50.27
C ARG A 6 56.04 -40.12 49.41
N PHE A 7 57.09 -39.57 50.01
CA PHE A 7 58.26 -39.08 49.25
C PHE A 7 59.16 -40.20 48.73
N PHE A 8 59.22 -41.32 49.41
CA PHE A 8 60.03 -42.50 48.95
C PHE A 8 59.33 -43.29 47.84
N LEU A 9 57.97 -43.30 47.79
CA LEU A 9 57.23 -43.94 46.69
C LEU A 9 57.32 -43.18 45.39
N TRP A 10 57.39 -41.86 45.46
CA TRP A 10 57.53 -41.00 44.26
C TRP A 10 58.93 -41.01 43.68
N ALA A 11 59.96 -41.15 44.51
CA ALA A 11 61.36 -41.27 44.06
C ALA A 11 61.68 -42.64 43.42
N GLN A 12 60.98 -43.72 43.80
CA GLN A 12 61.17 -45.05 43.17
C GLN A 12 60.35 -45.17 41.85
N LEU A 13 59.27 -44.44 41.66
CA LEU A 13 58.54 -44.39 40.39
C LEU A 13 59.28 -43.60 39.33
N LEU A 14 60.06 -42.59 39.73
CA LEU A 14 60.86 -41.79 38.79
C LEU A 14 62.16 -42.49 38.36
N THR A 15 62.71 -43.42 39.17
CA THR A 15 63.90 -44.19 38.79
C THR A 15 63.53 -45.42 37.99
N ALA A 16 62.31 -45.95 38.05
CA ALA A 16 61.87 -47.09 37.24
C ALA A 16 61.54 -46.70 35.78
N CYS A 17 61.27 -45.44 35.54
CA CYS A 17 61.02 -44.95 34.17
C CYS A 17 62.30 -44.64 33.36
N LEU A 18 63.49 -44.71 33.99
CA LEU A 18 64.77 -44.42 33.32
C LEU A 18 65.59 -45.67 32.89
N VAL A 19 65.10 -46.90 33.07
CA VAL A 19 65.89 -48.13 32.78
C VAL A 19 65.23 -49.09 31.77
N PHE A 20 63.97 -48.83 31.35
CA PHE A 20 63.44 -49.50 30.17
C PHE A 20 63.41 -48.52 29.02
N GLY A 21 64.43 -48.60 28.16
CA GLY A 21 64.37 -48.04 26.83
C GLY A 21 63.18 -48.68 26.07
N VAL A 22 61.99 -48.09 26.17
CA VAL A 22 60.94 -48.43 25.25
C VAL A 22 61.31 -47.66 23.99
N ASN A 23 61.73 -48.36 22.96
CA ASN A 23 61.63 -47.93 21.59
C ASN A 23 60.11 -47.73 21.32
N GLY A 24 59.54 -46.68 21.83
CA GLY A 24 58.23 -46.29 21.45
C GLY A 24 58.37 -45.68 20.07
N ASP A 25 57.68 -46.24 19.09
CA ASP A 25 57.46 -45.54 17.81
C ASP A 25 56.89 -44.22 18.13
N LEU A 26 57.68 -43.14 17.99
CA LEU A 26 57.26 -41.75 18.19
C LEU A 26 56.26 -41.44 17.12
N CYS A 27 55.12 -40.87 17.53
CA CYS A 27 54.22 -40.27 16.57
C CYS A 27 55.03 -39.37 15.62
N PRO A 28 54.90 -39.54 14.31
CA PRO A 28 55.52 -38.63 13.37
C PRO A 28 55.12 -37.16 13.69
N GLU A 29 56.06 -36.22 13.59
CA GLU A 29 55.80 -34.83 13.86
C GLU A 29 54.68 -34.32 12.92
N ASN A 30 53.62 -33.71 13.49
CA ASN A 30 52.48 -33.18 12.77
C ASN A 30 51.62 -34.18 11.97
N VAL A 31 51.52 -35.42 12.42
CA VAL A 31 50.69 -36.45 11.77
C VAL A 31 49.18 -36.20 11.99
N CYS A 32 48.78 -35.55 13.08
CA CYS A 32 47.41 -35.17 13.37
C CYS A 32 47.22 -33.69 13.05
N ASP A 33 46.32 -33.41 12.12
CA ASP A 33 45.94 -32.05 11.69
C ASP A 33 45.05 -31.39 12.73
N ASN A 34 44.80 -30.08 12.55
CA ASN A 34 43.84 -29.28 13.31
C ASN A 34 43.94 -29.37 14.83
N GLY A 35 45.14 -29.65 15.36
CA GLY A 35 45.38 -29.73 16.81
C GLY A 35 45.01 -31.08 17.45
N GLY A 36 44.84 -32.12 16.65
CA GLY A 36 44.63 -33.48 17.12
C GLY A 36 45.80 -34.00 17.95
N THR A 37 45.52 -34.81 18.96
CA THR A 37 46.53 -35.44 19.83
C THR A 37 46.86 -36.82 19.31
N CYS A 38 48.12 -37.05 18.97
CA CYS A 38 48.61 -38.36 18.54
C CYS A 38 48.86 -39.26 19.74
N VAL A 39 48.34 -40.51 19.71
CA VAL A 39 48.55 -41.57 20.71
C VAL A 39 48.98 -42.80 20.00
N THR A 40 50.08 -43.49 20.50
CA THR A 40 50.56 -44.77 20.00
C THR A 40 49.87 -45.88 20.76
N GLY A 41 49.33 -46.90 20.05
CA GLY A 41 48.65 -48.07 20.58
C GLY A 41 49.44 -49.36 20.33
N THR A 42 49.12 -50.43 21.06
CA THR A 42 49.78 -51.80 20.90
C THR A 42 49.12 -52.49 19.69
N GLY A 43 49.58 -52.15 18.49
CA GLY A 43 49.10 -52.86 17.28
C GLY A 43 48.94 -52.02 16.04
N ASP A 44 48.55 -50.71 16.15
CA ASP A 44 48.46 -49.76 15.07
C ASP A 44 49.56 -48.69 15.17
N PRO A 45 50.03 -48.14 14.04
CA PRO A 45 51.18 -47.22 14.05
C PRO A 45 50.90 -45.92 14.83
N PHE A 46 49.74 -45.43 14.86
CA PHE A 46 49.28 -44.26 15.67
C PHE A 46 47.76 -44.09 15.58
N ILE A 47 47.14 -43.34 16.51
CA ILE A 47 45.77 -42.93 16.51
C ILE A 47 45.74 -41.44 16.82
N CYS A 48 45.02 -40.64 16.01
CA CYS A 48 44.77 -39.25 16.31
C CYS A 48 43.47 -39.09 17.10
N ILE A 49 43.55 -38.46 18.26
CA ILE A 49 42.37 -38.00 19.01
C ILE A 49 42.07 -36.61 18.52
N CYS A 50 40.96 -36.47 17.76
CA CYS A 50 40.57 -35.20 17.17
C CYS A 50 39.86 -34.29 18.18
N PRO A 51 40.11 -32.99 18.13
CA PRO A 51 39.32 -32.04 18.88
C PRO A 51 37.91 -31.91 18.28
N ASP A 52 36.95 -31.36 19.04
CA ASP A 52 35.57 -31.16 18.63
C ASP A 52 35.50 -30.41 17.28
N GLY A 53 34.73 -30.94 16.34
CA GLY A 53 34.56 -30.38 15.01
C GLY A 53 35.49 -30.95 13.92
N PHE A 54 36.35 -31.91 14.28
CA PHE A 54 37.22 -32.58 13.33
C PHE A 54 37.16 -34.13 13.46
N SER A 55 37.30 -34.83 12.34
CA SER A 55 37.24 -36.28 12.21
C SER A 55 38.25 -36.76 11.18
N GLY A 56 38.26 -38.09 10.91
CA GLY A 56 39.19 -38.75 10.02
C GLY A 56 40.41 -39.29 10.74
N GLU A 57 41.20 -40.15 10.05
CA GLU A 57 42.38 -40.85 10.63
C GLU A 57 43.45 -39.89 11.16
N THR A 58 43.54 -38.70 10.56
CA THR A 58 44.50 -37.65 10.91
C THR A 58 43.84 -36.36 11.34
N CYS A 59 42.54 -36.33 11.67
CA CYS A 59 41.75 -35.13 12.00
C CYS A 59 41.71 -34.08 10.86
N ASN A 60 41.83 -34.50 9.63
CA ASN A 60 41.84 -33.63 8.44
C ASN A 60 40.45 -33.41 7.87
N GLU A 61 39.42 -34.10 8.35
CA GLU A 61 38.04 -33.93 7.96
C GLU A 61 37.32 -33.06 8.97
N THR A 62 36.57 -32.09 8.49
CA THR A 62 35.66 -31.32 9.33
C THR A 62 34.39 -32.12 9.55
N GLU A 63 34.01 -32.35 10.81
CA GLU A 63 32.70 -32.92 11.09
C GLU A 63 31.62 -32.02 10.54
N THR A 64 30.94 -32.48 9.51
CA THR A 64 29.72 -31.83 9.03
C THR A 64 28.62 -32.09 10.06
N GLY A 65 28.27 -31.06 10.85
CA GLY A 65 27.18 -31.16 11.82
C GLY A 65 25.86 -31.54 11.16
N PRO A 66 24.82 -31.93 11.91
CA PRO A 66 23.53 -32.40 11.38
C PRO A 66 22.81 -31.37 10.51
N CYS A 67 23.29 -30.13 10.51
CA CYS A 67 22.79 -29.03 9.69
C CYS A 67 23.61 -28.79 8.40
N SER A 68 24.55 -29.65 8.05
CA SER A 68 25.36 -29.53 6.84
C SER A 68 25.39 -30.85 6.06
N PRO A 69 24.72 -30.98 4.89
CA PRO A 69 23.83 -29.96 4.27
C PRO A 69 22.56 -29.72 5.09
N ASN A 70 21.99 -28.51 5.00
CA ASN A 70 20.76 -28.15 5.73
C ASN A 70 19.59 -29.09 5.36
N PRO A 71 19.06 -29.91 6.32
CA PRO A 71 17.97 -30.83 6.06
C PRO A 71 16.59 -30.17 6.02
N CYS A 72 16.49 -28.91 6.50
CA CYS A 72 15.26 -28.17 6.56
C CYS A 72 14.89 -27.62 5.19
N LYS A 73 13.64 -27.80 4.78
CA LYS A 73 13.09 -27.32 3.52
C LYS A 73 12.49 -25.93 3.70
N ASN A 74 12.11 -25.30 2.59
CA ASN A 74 11.39 -24.03 2.57
C ASN A 74 12.05 -22.94 3.43
N ASP A 75 13.37 -22.79 3.29
CA ASP A 75 14.21 -21.83 4.02
C ASP A 75 14.12 -21.95 5.55
N GLY A 76 13.77 -23.13 6.04
CA GLY A 76 13.80 -23.45 7.46
C GLY A 76 15.22 -23.38 8.02
N VAL A 77 15.34 -22.88 9.25
CA VAL A 77 16.62 -22.78 9.96
C VAL A 77 16.88 -24.06 10.73
N CYS A 78 18.00 -24.73 10.45
CA CYS A 78 18.45 -25.90 11.20
C CYS A 78 19.22 -25.47 12.45
N GLU A 79 18.80 -25.97 13.62
CA GLU A 79 19.50 -25.78 14.89
C GLU A 79 19.89 -27.14 15.48
N ALA A 80 21.18 -27.35 15.74
CA ALA A 80 21.67 -28.52 16.44
C ALA A 80 21.29 -28.47 17.93
N THR A 81 20.71 -29.51 18.48
CA THR A 81 20.20 -29.56 19.86
C THR A 81 21.23 -29.89 20.94
N GLY A 82 22.49 -30.08 20.60
CA GLY A 82 23.64 -30.09 21.53
C GLY A 82 23.61 -31.16 22.64
N GLN A 83 22.90 -32.28 22.50
CA GLN A 83 22.97 -33.41 23.44
C GLN A 83 23.99 -34.44 22.95
N SER A 84 25.24 -34.26 23.33
CA SER A 84 26.24 -35.34 23.22
C SER A 84 26.12 -36.29 24.41
N ARG A 85 25.54 -37.47 24.25
CA ARG A 85 25.80 -38.61 25.13
C ARG A 85 27.10 -39.26 24.68
N ARG A 86 28.04 -39.46 25.64
CA ARG A 86 29.25 -40.21 25.39
C ARG A 86 28.90 -41.58 24.78
N GLY A 87 29.24 -41.79 23.53
CA GLY A 87 29.23 -43.10 22.89
C GLY A 87 28.43 -43.23 21.59
N ASP A 88 27.35 -42.51 21.39
CA ASP A 88 26.62 -42.50 20.14
C ASP A 88 26.35 -41.04 19.73
N VAL A 89 26.95 -40.63 18.61
CA VAL A 89 26.75 -39.29 18.04
C VAL A 89 25.39 -39.24 17.33
N PHE A 90 24.30 -39.18 18.09
CA PHE A 90 23.04 -38.71 17.57
C PHE A 90 23.02 -37.21 17.77
N THR A 91 23.56 -36.49 16.81
CA THR A 91 23.39 -35.05 16.70
C THR A 91 21.95 -34.79 16.23
N GLU A 92 21.05 -34.67 17.20
CA GLU A 92 19.69 -34.27 16.93
C GLU A 92 19.67 -32.78 16.50
N TYR A 93 18.90 -32.51 15.51
CA TYR A 93 18.63 -31.14 15.05
C TYR A 93 17.15 -30.89 15.10
N VAL A 94 16.78 -29.60 15.13
CA VAL A 94 15.40 -29.12 15.01
C VAL A 94 15.36 -28.11 13.87
N CYS A 95 14.39 -28.28 12.99
CA CYS A 95 14.08 -27.27 11.97
C CYS A 95 13.12 -26.23 12.53
N LYS A 96 13.55 -24.96 12.57
CA LYS A 96 12.64 -23.82 12.77
C LYS A 96 12.07 -23.42 11.43
N CYS A 97 10.80 -23.72 11.24
CA CYS A 97 10.12 -23.44 9.98
C CYS A 97 9.79 -21.97 9.82
N GLN A 98 9.85 -21.50 8.59
CA GLN A 98 9.28 -20.21 8.22
C GLN A 98 7.76 -20.24 8.41
N PRO A 99 7.10 -19.07 8.67
CA PRO A 99 5.66 -18.99 8.76
C PRO A 99 4.99 -19.61 7.52
N GLY A 100 3.94 -20.40 7.74
CA GLY A 100 3.22 -21.11 6.68
C GLY A 100 3.76 -22.49 6.34
N PHE A 101 4.83 -22.96 7.00
CA PHE A 101 5.34 -24.31 6.83
C PHE A 101 5.41 -25.08 8.14
N GLU A 102 5.21 -26.40 8.08
CA GLU A 102 5.25 -27.33 9.21
C GLU A 102 5.89 -28.66 8.83
N GLY A 103 5.98 -29.56 9.82
CA GLY A 103 6.65 -30.85 9.70
C GLY A 103 8.09 -30.81 10.19
N VAL A 104 8.66 -31.99 10.44
CA VAL A 104 9.99 -32.16 11.06
C VAL A 104 11.12 -31.51 10.27
N HIS A 105 10.91 -31.36 8.94
CA HIS A 105 11.86 -30.76 8.02
C HIS A 105 11.24 -29.55 7.29
N CYS A 106 10.16 -28.96 7.82
CA CYS A 106 9.40 -27.85 7.19
C CYS A 106 8.90 -28.19 5.77
N GLN A 107 8.62 -29.47 5.52
CA GLN A 107 8.27 -29.96 4.18
C GLN A 107 6.79 -29.79 3.81
N THR A 108 5.92 -29.51 4.78
CA THR A 108 4.47 -29.44 4.59
C THR A 108 4.04 -27.99 4.57
N ASN A 109 3.34 -27.57 3.50
CA ASN A 109 2.67 -26.28 3.46
C ASN A 109 1.44 -26.33 4.38
N VAL A 110 1.28 -25.34 5.24
CA VAL A 110 0.09 -25.18 6.07
C VAL A 110 -1.05 -24.65 5.18
N ASN A 111 -2.24 -25.22 5.30
CA ASN A 111 -3.40 -24.70 4.57
C ASN A 111 -3.88 -23.40 5.24
N ASP A 112 -3.37 -22.27 4.78
CA ASP A 112 -3.72 -20.95 5.30
C ASP A 112 -5.20 -20.57 5.04
N CYS A 113 -5.88 -21.29 4.13
CA CYS A 113 -7.30 -21.10 3.87
C CYS A 113 -8.23 -21.82 4.88
N ALA A 114 -7.70 -22.66 5.76
CA ALA A 114 -8.50 -23.45 6.71
C ALA A 114 -9.34 -22.56 7.67
N ASN A 115 -8.80 -21.40 8.05
CA ASN A 115 -9.46 -20.45 8.94
C ASN A 115 -10.35 -19.43 8.18
N GLN A 116 -10.63 -19.63 6.89
CA GLN A 116 -11.44 -18.74 6.05
C GLN A 116 -11.01 -17.27 6.14
N PRO A 117 -9.75 -16.93 5.82
CA PRO A 117 -9.23 -15.59 6.02
C PRO A 117 -9.80 -14.53 5.07
N CYS A 118 -10.60 -14.93 4.08
CA CYS A 118 -11.19 -14.02 3.10
C CYS A 118 -12.59 -13.59 3.54
N GLU A 119 -12.75 -12.29 3.75
CA GLU A 119 -13.99 -11.65 4.15
C GLU A 119 -14.87 -11.27 2.94
N ASN A 120 -16.08 -10.78 3.21
CA ASN A 120 -16.99 -10.19 2.22
C ASN A 120 -17.23 -11.06 0.97
N GLY A 121 -17.27 -12.39 1.13
CA GLY A 121 -17.50 -13.34 0.03
C GLY A 121 -16.28 -13.59 -0.85
N GLY A 122 -15.09 -13.21 -0.39
CA GLY A 122 -13.83 -13.53 -1.07
C GLY A 122 -13.55 -15.02 -1.10
N THR A 123 -12.97 -15.51 -2.21
CA THR A 123 -12.55 -16.91 -2.38
C THR A 123 -11.07 -17.03 -2.03
N CYS A 124 -10.75 -17.92 -1.09
CA CYS A 124 -9.37 -18.18 -0.68
C CYS A 124 -8.69 -19.18 -1.62
N ARG A 125 -7.46 -18.87 -1.99
CA ARG A 125 -6.54 -19.79 -2.65
C ARG A 125 -5.29 -19.94 -1.80
N ASP A 126 -4.98 -21.16 -1.40
CA ASP A 126 -3.76 -21.52 -0.68
C ASP A 126 -2.53 -21.42 -1.58
N LEU A 127 -1.43 -20.90 -1.05
CA LEU A 127 -0.14 -20.74 -1.71
C LEU A 127 0.96 -21.28 -0.79
N ASP A 128 2.14 -21.49 -1.31
CA ASP A 128 3.30 -21.93 -0.51
C ASP A 128 3.69 -20.86 0.52
N GLY A 129 3.40 -21.12 1.79
CA GLY A 129 3.67 -20.22 2.92
C GLY A 129 2.80 -18.98 3.02
N ASP A 130 1.74 -18.85 2.24
CA ASP A 130 0.80 -17.72 2.28
C ASP A 130 -0.53 -18.10 1.61
N PHE A 131 -1.50 -17.20 1.61
CA PHE A 131 -2.76 -17.34 0.90
C PHE A 131 -3.07 -16.10 0.06
N LYS A 132 -3.97 -16.26 -0.89
CA LYS A 132 -4.48 -15.18 -1.72
C LYS A 132 -6.00 -15.19 -1.77
N CYS A 133 -6.62 -14.07 -1.39
CA CYS A 133 -8.03 -13.86 -1.56
C CYS A 133 -8.35 -13.29 -2.95
N HIS A 134 -9.30 -13.90 -3.63
CA HIS A 134 -9.98 -13.32 -4.79
C HIS A 134 -11.23 -12.60 -4.32
N CYS A 135 -11.15 -11.28 -4.27
CA CYS A 135 -12.19 -10.42 -3.73
C CYS A 135 -13.22 -10.09 -4.81
N PRO A 136 -14.53 -10.24 -4.53
CA PRO A 136 -15.56 -9.70 -5.40
C PRO A 136 -15.55 -8.18 -5.36
N SER A 137 -15.91 -7.54 -6.47
CA SER A 137 -16.05 -6.07 -6.49
C SER A 137 -17.18 -5.64 -5.55
N PRO A 138 -17.03 -4.56 -4.77
CA PRO A 138 -15.92 -3.60 -4.79
C PRO A 138 -14.83 -3.85 -3.74
N TYR A 139 -14.72 -5.05 -3.20
CA TYR A 139 -13.79 -5.36 -2.12
C TYR A 139 -12.36 -5.58 -2.61
N VAL A 140 -11.38 -5.24 -1.76
CA VAL A 140 -9.95 -5.36 -2.01
C VAL A 140 -9.20 -5.61 -0.70
N GLY A 141 -7.88 -5.76 -0.77
CA GLY A 141 -7.02 -6.06 0.38
C GLY A 141 -6.68 -7.54 0.47
N LYS A 142 -5.75 -7.89 1.37
CA LYS A 142 -5.28 -9.27 1.55
C LYS A 142 -6.42 -10.20 1.94
N HIS A 143 -7.35 -9.71 2.78
CA HIS A 143 -8.50 -10.44 3.33
C HIS A 143 -9.84 -10.01 2.71
N CYS A 144 -9.87 -9.19 1.66
CA CYS A 144 -11.07 -8.57 1.09
C CYS A 144 -11.82 -7.65 2.08
N GLN A 145 -11.15 -7.15 3.09
CA GLN A 145 -11.72 -6.35 4.17
C GLN A 145 -11.94 -4.88 3.80
N LEU A 146 -11.34 -4.42 2.69
CA LEU A 146 -11.36 -3.01 2.28
C LEU A 146 -12.33 -2.79 1.11
N ARG A 147 -12.99 -1.62 1.07
CA ARG A 147 -13.89 -1.24 -0.03
C ARG A 147 -13.22 -0.24 -0.95
N CYS A 148 -13.08 -0.58 -2.23
CA CYS A 148 -12.54 0.28 -3.27
C CYS A 148 -13.67 1.03 -3.98
N ILE A 149 -14.26 2.04 -3.30
CA ILE A 149 -15.46 2.77 -3.75
C ILE A 149 -15.31 4.29 -3.77
N SER A 150 -14.07 4.78 -3.73
CA SER A 150 -13.82 6.23 -3.77
C SER A 150 -14.22 6.81 -5.12
N LEU A 151 -14.82 7.98 -5.09
CA LEU A 151 -15.04 8.77 -6.30
C LEU A 151 -13.69 9.31 -6.79
N LEU A 152 -13.37 9.11 -8.07
CA LEU A 152 -12.04 9.39 -8.60
C LEU A 152 -11.83 10.83 -9.04
N GLY A 153 -12.88 11.66 -9.04
CA GLY A 153 -12.76 13.10 -9.12
C GLY A 153 -13.25 13.75 -10.43
N MET A 154 -14.14 13.11 -11.16
CA MET A 154 -14.85 13.79 -12.25
C MET A 154 -15.72 14.91 -11.70
N GLU A 155 -16.61 14.62 -10.75
CA GLU A 155 -17.49 15.61 -10.11
C GLU A 155 -16.69 16.65 -9.31
N GLY A 156 -15.74 16.17 -8.51
CA GLY A 156 -14.92 17.02 -7.61
C GLY A 156 -13.89 17.90 -8.31
N GLY A 157 -13.67 17.76 -9.62
CA GLY A 157 -12.62 18.47 -10.35
C GLY A 157 -11.20 17.98 -10.06
N GLY A 158 -11.04 16.83 -9.40
CA GLY A 158 -9.74 16.17 -9.18
C GLY A 158 -9.13 15.61 -10.47
N ILE A 159 -9.98 15.32 -11.47
CA ILE A 159 -9.56 14.99 -12.85
C ILE A 159 -9.58 16.29 -13.66
N ALA A 160 -8.40 16.72 -14.13
CA ALA A 160 -8.25 17.94 -14.92
C ALA A 160 -8.91 17.81 -16.30
N GLU A 161 -9.30 18.94 -16.90
CA GLU A 161 -9.91 18.97 -18.25
C GLU A 161 -8.99 18.31 -19.31
N SER A 162 -7.68 18.52 -19.20
CA SER A 162 -6.68 17.93 -20.09
C SER A 162 -6.58 16.39 -20.01
N GLN A 163 -7.16 15.79 -18.98
CA GLN A 163 -7.21 14.34 -18.80
C GLN A 163 -8.46 13.70 -19.44
N ILE A 164 -9.38 14.53 -19.94
CA ILE A 164 -10.66 14.08 -20.48
C ILE A 164 -10.67 14.40 -21.98
N SER A 165 -10.83 13.39 -22.79
CA SER A 165 -10.89 13.49 -24.26
C SER A 165 -12.10 12.75 -24.82
N ALA A 166 -12.51 13.06 -26.03
CA ALA A 166 -13.60 12.39 -26.70
C ALA A 166 -13.36 12.30 -28.23
N SER A 167 -14.04 11.35 -28.87
CA SER A 167 -14.00 11.16 -30.32
C SER A 167 -14.53 12.37 -31.09
N SER A 168 -15.55 13.02 -30.54
CA SER A 168 -16.21 14.16 -31.15
C SER A 168 -16.93 15.02 -30.10
N VAL A 169 -17.27 16.23 -30.49
CA VAL A 169 -17.99 17.21 -29.67
C VAL A 169 -19.14 17.76 -30.45
N ARG A 170 -20.31 17.83 -29.85
CA ARG A 170 -21.50 18.46 -30.43
C ARG A 170 -21.47 19.96 -30.23
N TYR A 171 -21.82 20.69 -31.27
CA TYR A 171 -22.07 22.12 -31.23
C TYR A 171 -23.54 22.37 -31.52
N THR A 172 -24.17 23.30 -30.78
CA THR A 172 -25.57 23.69 -30.96
C THR A 172 -25.66 25.21 -31.02
N MET A 173 -26.85 25.75 -31.41
CA MET A 173 -27.08 27.18 -31.55
C MET A 173 -26.01 27.88 -32.44
N LEU A 174 -25.85 27.40 -33.68
CA LEU A 174 -24.89 27.94 -34.66
C LEU A 174 -23.43 27.95 -34.17
N GLY A 175 -23.07 26.96 -33.34
CA GLY A 175 -21.69 26.81 -32.83
C GLY A 175 -21.44 27.54 -31.49
N LEU A 176 -22.41 28.28 -30.95
CA LEU A 176 -22.21 29.01 -29.70
C LEU A 176 -22.19 28.14 -28.44
N GLN A 177 -22.82 26.96 -28.49
CA GLN A 177 -22.85 26.01 -27.36
C GLN A 177 -22.03 24.80 -27.72
N ARG A 178 -20.94 24.60 -26.98
CA ARG A 178 -20.03 23.45 -27.10
C ARG A 178 -20.30 22.45 -25.97
N TRP A 179 -20.70 21.21 -26.32
CA TRP A 179 -20.94 20.10 -25.40
C TRP A 179 -19.69 19.25 -25.24
N GLY A 180 -18.65 19.83 -24.63
CA GLY A 180 -17.30 19.27 -24.56
C GLY A 180 -17.12 18.19 -23.50
N PRO A 181 -16.08 17.36 -23.62
CA PRO A 181 -15.81 16.24 -22.69
C PRO A 181 -15.49 16.72 -21.27
N GLU A 182 -14.93 17.91 -21.10
CA GLU A 182 -14.67 18.53 -19.81
C GLU A 182 -15.94 18.79 -18.98
N LEU A 183 -17.10 18.86 -19.62
CA LEU A 183 -18.42 19.05 -19.00
C LEU A 183 -19.05 17.72 -18.54
N ALA A 184 -18.48 16.58 -18.87
CA ALA A 184 -19.00 15.25 -18.53
C ALA A 184 -18.87 14.91 -17.03
N ARG A 185 -19.03 15.89 -16.14
CA ARG A 185 -18.88 15.73 -14.69
C ARG A 185 -20.24 15.45 -14.06
N LEU A 186 -20.30 14.43 -13.20
CA LEU A 186 -21.53 14.07 -12.50
C LEU A 186 -22.10 15.31 -11.76
N HIS A 187 -23.43 15.46 -11.76
CA HIS A 187 -24.15 16.58 -11.16
C HIS A 187 -23.77 17.99 -11.68
N ASN A 188 -23.03 18.08 -12.79
CA ASN A 188 -22.72 19.37 -13.40
C ASN A 188 -24.02 20.12 -13.79
N THR A 189 -24.03 21.41 -13.60
CA THR A 189 -25.19 22.29 -13.79
C THR A 189 -24.94 23.34 -14.89
N GLY A 190 -25.99 24.00 -15.35
CA GLY A 190 -25.92 25.06 -16.38
C GLY A 190 -26.65 24.68 -17.68
N LEU A 191 -26.69 25.60 -18.62
CA LEU A 191 -27.37 25.42 -19.91
C LEU A 191 -26.68 24.37 -20.80
N VAL A 192 -25.35 24.28 -20.70
CA VAL A 192 -24.50 23.26 -21.34
C VAL A 192 -23.70 22.60 -20.22
N ASN A 193 -24.11 21.42 -19.81
CA ASN A 193 -23.62 20.81 -18.56
C ASN A 193 -23.18 19.36 -18.71
N ALA A 194 -22.98 18.89 -19.94
CA ALA A 194 -22.61 17.50 -20.22
C ALA A 194 -21.74 17.42 -21.48
N TRP A 195 -21.07 16.29 -21.67
CA TRP A 195 -20.55 15.92 -22.98
C TRP A 195 -21.66 15.36 -23.86
N SER A 196 -21.64 15.72 -25.14
CA SER A 196 -22.47 15.11 -26.16
C SER A 196 -21.67 14.88 -27.44
N ALA A 197 -21.75 13.66 -27.99
CA ALA A 197 -21.09 13.31 -29.23
C ALA A 197 -21.72 14.07 -30.43
N ALA A 198 -20.92 14.36 -31.44
CA ALA A 198 -21.42 14.91 -32.71
C ALA A 198 -22.39 13.96 -33.41
N ALA A 199 -23.43 14.49 -34.06
CA ALA A 199 -24.45 13.65 -34.68
C ALA A 199 -23.95 12.74 -35.82
N HIS A 200 -22.85 13.11 -36.45
CA HIS A 200 -22.20 12.32 -37.53
C HIS A 200 -21.22 11.26 -37.02
N ASP A 201 -20.89 11.25 -35.72
CA ASP A 201 -19.96 10.28 -35.14
C ASP A 201 -20.67 8.93 -34.97
N LYS A 202 -20.25 7.95 -35.77
CA LYS A 202 -20.82 6.59 -35.77
C LYS A 202 -20.26 5.71 -34.67
N ASN A 203 -19.11 6.07 -34.12
CA ASN A 203 -18.41 5.32 -33.07
C ASN A 203 -17.97 6.24 -31.93
N PRO A 204 -18.91 6.89 -31.25
CA PRO A 204 -18.59 7.87 -30.22
C PRO A 204 -17.92 7.21 -29.01
N TRP A 205 -16.98 7.94 -28.43
CA TRP A 205 -16.37 7.56 -27.16
C TRP A 205 -15.95 8.80 -26.37
N ILE A 206 -15.91 8.64 -25.04
CA ILE A 206 -15.25 9.57 -24.12
C ILE A 206 -14.23 8.79 -23.28
N GLU A 207 -13.08 9.39 -23.03
CA GLU A 207 -11.94 8.76 -22.37
C GLU A 207 -11.40 9.63 -21.26
N ILE A 208 -11.02 8.97 -20.17
CA ILE A 208 -10.35 9.56 -19.02
C ILE A 208 -8.97 8.94 -18.86
N ASN A 209 -7.93 9.82 -18.84
CA ASN A 209 -6.55 9.45 -18.51
C ASN A 209 -6.29 9.77 -17.03
N MET A 210 -6.13 8.75 -16.22
CA MET A 210 -5.83 8.90 -14.79
C MET A 210 -4.36 9.25 -14.52
N GLN A 211 -3.50 9.32 -15.57
CA GLN A 211 -2.05 9.57 -15.50
C GLN A 211 -1.26 8.52 -14.70
N ARG A 212 -1.93 7.57 -14.08
CA ARG A 212 -1.38 6.45 -13.32
C ARG A 212 -2.33 5.26 -13.39
N LYS A 213 -1.81 4.07 -13.07
CA LYS A 213 -2.64 2.86 -12.99
C LYS A 213 -3.59 2.97 -11.79
N MET A 214 -4.87 2.76 -12.04
CA MET A 214 -5.94 2.77 -11.05
C MET A 214 -6.70 1.45 -11.09
N ARG A 215 -7.39 1.13 -10.00
CA ARG A 215 -8.40 0.07 -9.94
C ARG A 215 -9.78 0.73 -10.06
N PHE A 216 -10.50 0.44 -11.12
CA PHE A 216 -11.88 0.89 -11.32
C PHE A 216 -12.82 -0.23 -10.90
N THR A 217 -13.70 0.04 -9.95
CA THR A 217 -14.71 -0.90 -9.46
C THR A 217 -16.10 -0.57 -9.99
N GLY A 218 -16.26 0.59 -10.62
CA GLY A 218 -17.52 0.99 -11.21
C GLY A 218 -17.50 2.41 -11.76
N MET A 219 -18.68 2.85 -12.18
CA MET A 219 -18.96 4.22 -12.58
C MET A 219 -20.38 4.61 -12.25
N VAL A 220 -20.62 5.91 -12.06
CA VAL A 220 -21.94 6.51 -11.96
C VAL A 220 -22.15 7.40 -13.17
N MET A 221 -23.31 7.33 -13.80
CA MET A 221 -23.62 8.12 -14.98
C MET A 221 -24.99 8.78 -14.90
N GLN A 222 -25.12 9.94 -15.55
CA GLN A 222 -26.34 10.70 -15.75
C GLN A 222 -26.44 11.11 -17.21
N GLY A 223 -27.65 11.38 -17.68
CA GLY A 223 -27.87 12.11 -18.92
C GLY A 223 -27.80 13.61 -18.74
N ALA A 224 -28.44 14.36 -19.65
CA ALA A 224 -28.67 15.79 -19.54
C ALA A 224 -29.98 16.20 -20.24
N SER A 225 -30.43 17.42 -19.99
CA SER A 225 -31.56 18.02 -20.70
C SER A 225 -31.06 19.12 -21.63
N ARG A 226 -31.48 19.08 -22.89
CA ARG A 226 -31.24 20.14 -23.84
C ARG A 226 -32.57 20.76 -24.25
N ILE A 227 -32.80 22.00 -23.86
CA ILE A 227 -34.06 22.76 -24.14
C ILE A 227 -35.27 21.87 -23.80
N GLY A 228 -35.32 21.32 -22.57
CA GLY A 228 -36.40 20.46 -22.10
C GLY A 228 -36.43 19.04 -22.67
N THR A 229 -35.54 18.74 -23.64
CA THR A 229 -35.45 17.36 -24.22
C THR A 229 -34.44 16.53 -23.45
N ALA A 230 -34.89 15.41 -22.92
CA ALA A 230 -34.02 14.43 -22.24
C ALA A 230 -33.11 13.72 -23.26
N GLU A 231 -31.80 13.80 -23.06
CA GLU A 231 -30.76 13.14 -23.85
C GLU A 231 -29.89 12.30 -22.94
N PHE A 232 -29.72 11.00 -23.24
CA PHE A 232 -28.93 10.09 -22.43
C PHE A 232 -28.52 8.82 -23.18
N ILE A 233 -27.52 8.15 -22.62
CA ILE A 233 -27.03 6.85 -23.11
C ILE A 233 -27.82 5.73 -22.44
N LYS A 234 -28.47 4.86 -23.24
CA LYS A 234 -29.25 3.70 -22.77
C LYS A 234 -28.41 2.44 -22.60
N ALA A 235 -27.38 2.30 -23.43
CA ALA A 235 -26.46 1.17 -23.33
C ALA A 235 -25.06 1.59 -23.81
N PHE A 236 -24.04 1.03 -23.20
CA PHE A 236 -22.63 1.35 -23.50
C PHE A 236 -21.72 0.16 -23.26
N LYS A 237 -20.52 0.22 -23.84
CA LYS A 237 -19.40 -0.65 -23.56
C LYS A 237 -18.28 0.11 -22.89
N VAL A 238 -17.35 -0.62 -22.27
CA VAL A 238 -16.18 -0.05 -21.62
C VAL A 238 -14.94 -0.69 -22.25
N ALA A 239 -13.95 0.15 -22.55
CA ALA A 239 -12.62 -0.28 -22.92
C ALA A 239 -11.59 0.34 -22.00
N SER A 240 -10.46 -0.31 -21.83
CA SER A 240 -9.39 0.17 -20.96
C SER A 240 -8.03 -0.01 -21.61
N SER A 241 -7.06 0.81 -21.20
CA SER A 241 -5.69 0.76 -21.71
C SER A 241 -4.69 1.12 -20.60
N LEU A 242 -3.47 0.58 -20.71
CA LEU A 242 -2.35 0.94 -19.85
C LEU A 242 -1.44 2.00 -20.52
N ASP A 243 -1.45 2.09 -21.85
CA ASP A 243 -0.52 2.90 -22.63
C ASP A 243 -1.21 4.00 -23.49
N GLY A 244 -2.55 4.01 -23.50
CA GLY A 244 -3.35 4.93 -24.31
C GLY A 244 -3.34 4.61 -25.81
N LYS A 245 -2.77 3.48 -26.23
CA LYS A 245 -2.64 3.04 -27.64
C LYS A 245 -3.43 1.76 -27.89
N THR A 246 -3.21 0.76 -27.05
CA THR A 246 -3.85 -0.54 -27.16
C THR A 246 -5.02 -0.65 -26.18
N TYR A 247 -6.23 -0.84 -26.67
CA TYR A 247 -7.45 -0.92 -25.88
C TYR A 247 -8.00 -2.34 -25.81
N THR A 248 -8.33 -2.78 -24.61
CA THR A 248 -9.01 -4.04 -24.34
C THR A 248 -10.46 -3.77 -23.94
N MET A 249 -11.40 -4.40 -24.65
CA MET A 249 -12.81 -4.33 -24.31
C MET A 249 -13.08 -5.10 -23.02
N TYR A 250 -13.91 -4.54 -22.15
CA TYR A 250 -14.30 -5.19 -20.92
C TYR A 250 -15.19 -6.40 -21.19
N ARG A 251 -14.83 -7.52 -20.54
CA ARG A 251 -15.55 -8.80 -20.59
C ARG A 251 -15.66 -9.38 -19.20
N THR A 252 -16.82 -9.91 -18.85
CA THR A 252 -16.99 -10.69 -17.61
C THR A 252 -16.44 -12.11 -17.79
N GLY A 253 -16.02 -12.74 -16.70
CA GLY A 253 -15.30 -13.99 -16.70
C GLY A 253 -15.90 -15.09 -17.60
N GLY A 254 -15.09 -15.56 -18.57
CA GLY A 254 -15.44 -16.65 -19.47
C GLY A 254 -16.26 -16.27 -20.70
N GLN A 255 -16.75 -15.05 -20.82
CA GLN A 255 -17.50 -14.61 -22.01
C GLN A 255 -16.59 -14.22 -23.18
N ARG A 256 -16.94 -14.65 -24.39
CA ARG A 256 -16.23 -14.27 -25.64
C ARG A 256 -16.70 -12.92 -26.18
N THR A 257 -17.84 -12.42 -25.74
CA THR A 257 -18.46 -11.17 -26.19
C THR A 257 -18.17 -10.02 -25.24
N ASP A 258 -18.09 -8.81 -25.76
CA ASP A 258 -17.91 -7.60 -24.96
C ASP A 258 -19.12 -7.35 -24.09
N GLN A 259 -18.90 -6.98 -22.83
CA GLN A 259 -19.96 -6.67 -21.88
C GLN A 259 -20.72 -5.41 -22.30
N LEU A 260 -22.02 -5.54 -22.44
CA LEU A 260 -22.93 -4.41 -22.64
C LEU A 260 -23.53 -4.00 -21.29
N PHE A 261 -23.30 -2.76 -20.91
CA PHE A 261 -23.85 -2.18 -19.69
C PHE A 261 -25.15 -1.45 -19.97
N VAL A 262 -26.08 -1.54 -19.02
CA VAL A 262 -27.33 -0.76 -19.07
C VAL A 262 -27.09 0.65 -18.54
N GLY A 263 -27.33 1.63 -19.38
CA GLY A 263 -27.18 3.05 -19.05
C GLY A 263 -28.43 3.64 -18.37
N ASN A 264 -28.63 4.95 -18.59
CA ASN A 264 -29.71 5.69 -17.98
C ASN A 264 -31.08 5.44 -18.63
N VAL A 265 -32.14 5.69 -17.88
CA VAL A 265 -33.54 5.65 -18.35
C VAL A 265 -34.14 7.05 -18.47
N ASP A 266 -33.51 8.04 -17.83
CA ASP A 266 -33.83 9.46 -17.86
C ASP A 266 -32.55 10.29 -17.93
N ASN A 267 -32.71 11.62 -17.91
CA ASN A 267 -31.61 12.58 -18.04
C ASN A 267 -30.98 13.01 -16.70
N ASP A 268 -31.58 12.65 -15.56
CA ASP A 268 -31.22 13.27 -14.28
C ASP A 268 -30.86 12.26 -13.18
N SER A 269 -31.50 11.09 -13.16
CA SER A 269 -31.24 10.07 -12.15
C SER A 269 -29.86 9.45 -12.33
N PRO A 270 -29.00 9.47 -11.29
CA PRO A 270 -27.71 8.77 -11.34
C PRO A 270 -27.90 7.26 -11.46
N LYS A 271 -27.15 6.63 -12.37
CA LYS A 271 -27.14 5.16 -12.56
C LYS A 271 -25.73 4.62 -12.26
N THR A 272 -25.63 3.76 -11.26
CA THR A 272 -24.38 3.08 -10.93
C THR A 272 -24.23 1.78 -11.71
N ASN A 273 -23.07 1.54 -12.28
CA ASN A 273 -22.66 0.30 -12.91
C ASN A 273 -21.36 -0.18 -12.24
N LEU A 274 -21.34 -1.42 -11.75
CA LEU A 274 -20.15 -2.02 -11.14
C LEU A 274 -19.35 -2.80 -12.18
N PHE A 275 -18.04 -2.82 -12.02
CA PHE A 275 -17.12 -3.64 -12.80
C PHE A 275 -16.69 -4.84 -11.94
N ASP A 276 -17.17 -6.03 -12.27
CA ASP A 276 -16.77 -7.28 -11.63
C ASP A 276 -16.39 -8.31 -12.71
N PRO A 277 -15.09 -8.64 -12.84
CA PRO A 277 -13.94 -8.19 -12.02
C PRO A 277 -13.59 -6.70 -12.22
N PRO A 278 -12.92 -6.06 -11.24
CA PRO A 278 -12.45 -4.68 -11.37
C PRO A 278 -11.47 -4.49 -12.53
N ILE A 279 -11.49 -3.32 -13.15
CA ILE A 279 -10.57 -2.96 -14.24
C ILE A 279 -9.31 -2.32 -13.64
N ILE A 280 -8.13 -2.81 -14.03
CA ILE A 280 -6.84 -2.19 -13.71
C ILE A 280 -6.28 -1.53 -14.96
N ALA A 281 -6.28 -0.20 -15.01
CA ALA A 281 -5.85 0.56 -16.18
C ALA A 281 -5.40 1.98 -15.81
N GLN A 282 -4.77 2.68 -16.76
CA GLN A 282 -4.51 4.11 -16.69
C GLN A 282 -5.57 4.92 -17.46
N TYR A 283 -6.03 4.37 -18.57
CA TYR A 283 -7.04 4.96 -19.45
C TYR A 283 -8.32 4.13 -19.39
N ILE A 284 -9.45 4.79 -19.21
CA ILE A 284 -10.77 4.17 -19.32
C ILE A 284 -11.61 4.91 -20.34
N ARG A 285 -12.20 4.16 -21.26
CA ARG A 285 -12.99 4.69 -22.36
C ARG A 285 -14.41 4.15 -22.28
N ILE A 286 -15.39 5.05 -22.31
CA ILE A 286 -16.81 4.72 -22.36
C ILE A 286 -17.29 4.88 -23.79
N ILE A 287 -17.93 3.85 -24.33
CA ILE A 287 -18.32 3.73 -25.71
C ILE A 287 -19.85 3.59 -25.78
N PRO A 288 -20.59 4.67 -26.05
CA PRO A 288 -22.04 4.61 -26.24
C PRO A 288 -22.42 3.64 -27.38
N VAL A 289 -23.45 2.83 -27.14
CA VAL A 289 -24.00 1.89 -28.13
C VAL A 289 -25.43 2.27 -28.52
N VAL A 290 -26.26 2.59 -27.52
CA VAL A 290 -27.66 3.02 -27.73
C VAL A 290 -27.90 4.31 -26.97
N CYS A 291 -28.37 5.34 -27.69
CA CYS A 291 -28.65 6.65 -27.12
C CYS A 291 -30.10 7.07 -27.34
N ARG A 292 -30.63 7.90 -26.43
CA ARG A 292 -31.88 8.61 -26.63
C ARG A 292 -31.59 10.03 -27.17
N LYS A 293 -32.04 10.32 -28.39
CA LYS A 293 -31.85 11.57 -29.12
C LYS A 293 -30.39 11.87 -29.46
N ALA A 294 -29.50 11.98 -28.44
CA ALA A 294 -28.06 12.12 -28.59
C ALA A 294 -27.32 11.30 -27.55
N CYS A 295 -26.07 10.96 -27.85
CA CYS A 295 -25.17 10.31 -26.90
C CYS A 295 -24.61 11.37 -25.94
N THR A 296 -25.36 11.67 -24.90
CA THR A 296 -25.09 12.73 -23.93
C THR A 296 -24.94 12.14 -22.54
N MET A 297 -23.87 12.51 -21.83
CA MET A 297 -23.61 11.97 -20.50
C MET A 297 -22.84 12.91 -19.57
N ARG A 298 -23.10 12.75 -18.28
CA ARG A 298 -22.29 13.15 -17.14
C ARG A 298 -21.88 11.90 -16.39
N MET A 299 -20.73 11.89 -15.75
CA MET A 299 -20.23 10.68 -15.10
C MET A 299 -19.30 10.98 -13.93
N GLU A 300 -19.14 9.98 -13.06
CA GLU A 300 -18.07 9.86 -12.09
C GLU A 300 -17.51 8.43 -12.14
N LEU A 301 -16.21 8.30 -11.98
CA LEU A 301 -15.53 7.01 -11.87
C LEU A 301 -15.40 6.60 -10.41
N VAL A 302 -15.60 5.31 -10.15
CA VAL A 302 -15.51 4.71 -8.81
C VAL A 302 -14.35 3.73 -8.79
N GLY A 303 -13.49 3.84 -7.77
CA GLY A 303 -12.31 3.00 -7.68
C GLY A 303 -11.33 3.43 -6.59
N CYS A 304 -10.08 3.01 -6.73
CA CYS A 304 -9.00 3.31 -5.78
C CYS A 304 -7.61 3.19 -6.42
N GLU A 305 -6.61 3.74 -5.75
CA GLU A 305 -5.21 3.62 -6.16
C GLU A 305 -4.66 2.23 -5.85
N LEU A 306 -3.85 1.66 -6.75
CA LEU A 306 -3.25 0.33 -6.54
C LEU A 306 -2.28 0.28 -5.36
N ASN A 307 -1.55 1.36 -5.11
CA ASN A 307 -0.50 1.40 -4.10
C ASN A 307 -1.02 1.60 -2.66
N VAL A 308 -2.31 1.93 -2.50
CA VAL A 308 -2.91 2.14 -1.17
C VAL A 308 -3.01 0.81 -0.40
N TYR A 309 -3.08 -0.31 -1.12
CA TYR A 309 -3.38 -1.63 -0.54
C TYR A 309 -2.20 -2.61 -0.53
N SER A 310 -1.01 -2.23 -1.03
CA SER A 310 0.08 -3.19 -1.22
C SER A 310 0.97 -3.42 0.00
N ASN A 311 0.97 -2.53 1.03
CA ASN A 311 1.97 -2.59 2.11
C ASN A 311 1.46 -2.26 3.52
N THR A 312 0.15 -2.11 3.75
CA THR A 312 -0.39 -1.95 5.12
C THR A 312 -1.50 -2.96 5.37
N PRO A 313 -1.37 -3.82 6.38
CA PRO A 313 -2.48 -4.65 6.82
C PRO A 313 -3.60 -3.74 7.34
N GLY A 314 -4.70 -3.64 6.60
CA GLY A 314 -5.96 -3.05 7.02
C GLY A 314 -6.00 -1.53 7.19
N CYS A 315 -7.05 -0.87 6.66
CA CYS A 315 -7.42 0.51 6.98
C CYS A 315 -6.45 1.61 6.48
N SER A 316 -6.43 1.91 5.19
CA SER A 316 -5.68 3.04 4.61
C SER A 316 -6.39 3.65 3.41
N GLU A 317 -7.73 3.64 3.42
CA GLU A 317 -8.53 4.21 2.33
C GLU A 317 -8.59 5.73 2.41
N PRO A 318 -8.66 6.44 1.24
CA PRO A 318 -9.01 7.86 1.24
C PRO A 318 -10.38 8.08 1.88
N MET A 319 -10.43 8.97 2.87
CA MET A 319 -11.65 9.22 3.65
C MET A 319 -12.60 10.22 3.01
N GLY A 320 -12.30 10.66 1.79
CA GLY A 320 -13.25 11.40 0.97
C GLY A 320 -13.10 12.92 0.95
N VAL A 321 -11.96 13.45 1.36
CA VAL A 321 -11.67 14.89 1.21
C VAL A 321 -11.53 15.22 -0.28
N LYS A 322 -10.75 14.46 -1.04
CA LYS A 322 -10.57 14.60 -2.49
C LYS A 322 -11.87 14.37 -3.25
N SER A 323 -12.60 13.31 -2.94
CA SER A 323 -13.78 12.86 -3.67
C SER A 323 -15.07 13.60 -3.32
N ARG A 324 -15.03 14.53 -2.34
CA ARG A 324 -16.17 15.27 -1.78
C ARG A 324 -17.20 14.43 -1.01
N LEU A 325 -16.89 13.20 -0.64
CA LEU A 325 -17.65 12.48 0.38
C LEU A 325 -17.64 13.27 1.71
N VAL A 326 -16.50 13.89 2.02
CA VAL A 326 -16.42 14.96 3.02
C VAL A 326 -16.91 16.26 2.37
N SER A 327 -18.09 16.71 2.76
CA SER A 327 -18.72 17.92 2.18
C SER A 327 -17.94 19.19 2.51
N ASP A 328 -18.23 20.29 1.77
CA ASP A 328 -17.56 21.59 1.97
C ASP A 328 -17.76 22.13 3.40
N ARG A 329 -18.93 21.88 4.00
CA ARG A 329 -19.25 22.33 5.37
C ARG A 329 -18.47 21.61 6.47
N GLN A 330 -17.94 20.43 6.18
CA GLN A 330 -17.14 19.63 7.10
C GLN A 330 -15.66 20.05 7.13
N ILE A 331 -15.23 20.92 6.20
CA ILE A 331 -13.86 21.41 6.13
C ILE A 331 -13.85 22.89 6.57
N THR A 332 -13.23 23.15 7.70
CA THR A 332 -13.13 24.48 8.30
C THR A 332 -11.68 24.85 8.58
N ALA A 333 -11.40 26.11 8.80
CA ALA A 333 -10.06 26.59 9.11
C ALA A 333 -10.09 27.77 10.07
N SER A 334 -8.94 28.09 10.64
CA SER A 334 -8.73 29.26 11.51
C SER A 334 -8.99 30.57 10.79
N SER A 335 -8.55 30.67 9.54
CA SER A 335 -8.68 31.87 8.72
C SER A 335 -8.54 31.54 7.23
N THR A 336 -8.79 32.52 6.36
CA THR A 336 -8.71 32.40 4.90
C THR A 336 -8.05 33.62 4.28
N PHE A 337 -7.18 33.39 3.33
CA PHE A 337 -6.52 34.44 2.54
C PHE A 337 -7.33 34.81 1.29
N ARG A 338 -7.24 36.09 0.91
CA ARG A 338 -7.76 36.62 -0.35
C ARG A 338 -6.64 37.32 -1.11
N THR A 339 -6.27 36.80 -2.25
CA THR A 339 -5.23 37.41 -3.09
C THR A 339 -5.79 38.79 -3.57
N TRP A 340 -5.02 39.83 -3.29
CA TRP A 340 -5.39 41.23 -3.54
C TRP A 340 -6.71 41.70 -2.90
N GLY A 341 -7.22 40.98 -1.90
CA GLY A 341 -8.50 41.31 -1.26
C GLY A 341 -9.75 41.04 -2.12
N ILE A 342 -9.60 40.38 -3.26
CA ILE A 342 -10.68 40.10 -4.22
C ILE A 342 -11.36 38.77 -3.85
N ASP A 343 -12.70 38.80 -3.70
CA ASP A 343 -13.50 37.64 -3.32
C ASP A 343 -13.34 36.43 -4.28
N ALA A 344 -13.20 36.70 -5.58
CA ALA A 344 -12.98 35.65 -6.59
C ALA A 344 -11.66 34.89 -6.43
N PHE A 345 -10.71 35.42 -5.65
CA PHE A 345 -9.43 34.82 -5.34
C PHE A 345 -9.30 34.45 -3.85
N THR A 346 -10.37 33.97 -3.24
CA THR A 346 -10.39 33.49 -1.86
C THR A 346 -9.97 32.05 -1.82
N TRP A 347 -9.01 31.73 -0.96
CA TRP A 347 -8.43 30.41 -0.77
C TRP A 347 -9.15 29.66 0.36
N LEU A 348 -10.36 29.18 0.07
CA LEU A 348 -11.31 28.64 1.04
C LEU A 348 -10.85 27.29 1.64
N PRO A 349 -11.25 26.97 2.89
CA PRO A 349 -10.88 25.70 3.54
C PRO A 349 -11.26 24.47 2.72
N HIS A 350 -12.44 24.46 2.12
CA HIS A 350 -12.91 23.34 1.31
C HIS A 350 -12.21 23.21 -0.06
N TYR A 351 -11.30 24.12 -0.40
CA TYR A 351 -10.39 23.97 -1.53
C TYR A 351 -9.15 23.15 -1.19
N ALA A 352 -8.94 22.81 0.08
CA ALA A 352 -7.84 21.96 0.52
C ALA A 352 -7.99 20.47 0.11
N ARG A 353 -8.60 20.22 -1.04
CA ARG A 353 -8.81 18.87 -1.58
C ARG A 353 -7.62 18.47 -2.44
N LEU A 354 -7.08 17.29 -2.19
CA LEU A 354 -5.96 16.74 -2.94
C LEU A 354 -6.26 16.77 -4.45
N ASP A 355 -5.30 17.21 -5.26
CA ASP A 355 -5.39 17.33 -6.73
C ASP A 355 -6.45 18.29 -7.25
N LYS A 356 -7.06 19.13 -6.40
CA LYS A 356 -8.00 20.14 -6.87
C LYS A 356 -7.35 21.06 -7.90
N GLN A 357 -8.09 21.34 -8.98
CA GLN A 357 -7.68 22.24 -10.06
C GLN A 357 -8.38 23.60 -9.95
N GLY A 358 -7.89 24.58 -10.69
CA GLY A 358 -8.46 25.91 -10.77
C GLY A 358 -7.52 27.02 -10.29
N LYS A 359 -7.97 28.29 -10.38
CA LYS A 359 -7.17 29.47 -10.02
C LYS A 359 -6.88 29.53 -8.51
N THR A 360 -7.88 29.21 -7.70
CA THR A 360 -7.74 29.02 -6.24
C THR A 360 -8.03 27.56 -5.93
N ASN A 361 -6.99 26.78 -5.74
CA ASN A 361 -7.07 25.31 -5.71
C ASN A 361 -6.52 24.67 -4.43
N ALA A 362 -6.33 25.46 -3.38
CA ALA A 362 -5.86 25.03 -2.08
C ALA A 362 -6.47 25.90 -0.97
N TRP A 363 -6.23 25.55 0.28
CA TRP A 363 -6.43 26.45 1.40
C TRP A 363 -5.15 27.23 1.69
N ILE A 364 -5.30 28.55 1.93
CA ILE A 364 -4.28 29.46 2.42
C ILE A 364 -4.88 30.25 3.57
N PRO A 365 -4.29 30.30 4.77
CA PRO A 365 -4.77 31.14 5.87
C PRO A 365 -4.47 32.62 5.64
N ALA A 366 -5.15 33.49 6.35
CA ALA A 366 -4.94 34.94 6.28
C ALA A 366 -3.52 35.34 6.69
N THR A 367 -2.91 34.62 7.64
CA THR A 367 -1.56 34.88 8.16
C THR A 367 -0.68 33.63 8.07
N ASN A 368 0.65 33.86 7.96
CA ASN A 368 1.64 32.79 8.07
C ASN A 368 2.01 32.62 9.54
N SER A 369 1.20 31.90 10.30
CA SER A 369 1.41 31.68 11.74
C SER A 369 1.24 30.21 12.11
N ARG A 370 2.02 29.74 13.09
CA ARG A 370 1.86 28.39 13.67
C ARG A 370 0.56 28.20 14.46
N SER A 371 -0.20 29.27 14.68
CA SER A 371 -1.56 29.21 15.27
C SER A 371 -2.65 28.87 14.26
N GLU A 372 -2.34 28.87 12.98
CA GLU A 372 -3.30 28.52 11.92
C GLU A 372 -3.56 27.01 11.87
N TRP A 373 -4.77 26.64 11.47
CA TRP A 373 -5.17 25.24 11.35
C TRP A 373 -6.20 25.02 10.26
N LEU A 374 -6.19 23.83 9.68
CA LEU A 374 -7.22 23.29 8.80
C LEU A 374 -7.86 22.09 9.48
N GLN A 375 -9.19 22.01 9.54
CA GLN A 375 -9.95 20.99 10.24
C GLN A 375 -10.89 20.24 9.30
N VAL A 376 -11.00 18.94 9.50
CA VAL A 376 -12.00 18.05 8.88
C VAL A 376 -12.89 17.46 9.98
N ASP A 377 -14.23 17.55 9.83
CA ASP A 377 -15.22 16.83 10.62
C ASP A 377 -15.69 15.59 9.85
N LEU A 378 -15.43 14.40 10.39
CA LEU A 378 -15.82 13.12 9.78
C LEU A 378 -17.23 12.68 10.19
N LEU A 379 -17.98 13.53 10.93
CA LEU A 379 -19.34 13.32 11.48
C LEU A 379 -19.44 12.24 12.55
N SER A 380 -18.64 11.20 12.48
CA SER A 380 -18.52 10.14 13.48
C SER A 380 -17.05 9.81 13.74
N PRO A 381 -16.69 9.24 14.90
CA PRO A 381 -15.35 8.74 15.11
C PRO A 381 -14.99 7.65 14.09
N LYS A 382 -13.84 7.78 13.44
CA LYS A 382 -13.29 6.85 12.46
C LYS A 382 -11.85 6.53 12.81
N LYS A 383 -11.36 5.38 12.37
CA LYS A 383 -9.95 5.02 12.47
C LYS A 383 -9.14 5.77 11.43
N ILE A 384 -8.17 6.55 11.86
CA ILE A 384 -7.32 7.38 11.01
C ILE A 384 -5.92 6.84 11.06
N THR A 385 -5.39 6.49 9.88
CA THR A 385 -4.12 5.79 9.74
C THR A 385 -3.06 6.63 9.04
N GLY A 386 -3.45 7.76 8.43
CA GLY A 386 -2.48 8.60 7.73
C GLY A 386 -3.09 9.83 7.07
N ILE A 387 -2.22 10.55 6.40
CA ILE A 387 -2.55 11.76 5.64
C ILE A 387 -1.68 11.85 4.39
N VAL A 388 -2.26 12.35 3.31
CA VAL A 388 -1.52 12.76 2.11
C VAL A 388 -1.64 14.27 1.99
N THR A 389 -0.54 14.97 1.78
CA THR A 389 -0.49 16.43 1.63
C THR A 389 0.10 16.86 0.30
N GLN A 390 -0.25 18.05 -0.15
CA GLN A 390 0.19 18.65 -1.41
C GLN A 390 0.17 20.18 -1.27
N GLY A 391 1.12 20.88 -1.89
CA GLY A 391 1.13 22.34 -1.98
C GLY A 391 0.28 22.87 -3.15
N ALA A 392 0.49 24.13 -3.54
CA ALA A 392 -0.13 24.73 -4.71
C ALA A 392 0.74 25.89 -5.27
N LYS A 393 0.23 26.58 -6.30
CA LYS A 393 0.80 27.80 -6.85
C LYS A 393 -0.20 28.95 -6.76
N ASP A 394 0.25 30.09 -6.30
CA ASP A 394 -0.49 31.35 -6.40
C ASP A 394 0.25 32.28 -7.39
N PHE A 395 -0.37 32.57 -8.54
CA PHE A 395 0.19 33.38 -9.63
C PHE A 395 1.66 33.03 -9.99
N GLY A 396 1.97 31.73 -10.02
CA GLY A 396 3.32 31.25 -10.38
C GLY A 396 4.25 31.01 -9.18
N SER A 397 3.97 31.59 -8.01
CA SER A 397 4.73 31.34 -6.78
C SER A 397 4.41 29.96 -6.23
N ILE A 398 5.46 29.14 -6.04
CA ILE A 398 5.36 27.80 -5.46
C ILE A 398 5.21 27.95 -3.95
N GLN A 399 4.16 27.34 -3.38
CA GLN A 399 3.84 27.44 -1.96
C GLN A 399 3.47 26.07 -1.40
N PHE A 400 3.96 25.74 -0.23
CA PHE A 400 3.65 24.47 0.43
C PHE A 400 3.99 24.50 1.93
N VAL A 401 3.36 23.60 2.68
CA VAL A 401 3.70 23.29 4.06
C VAL A 401 4.82 22.25 4.05
N SER A 402 6.00 22.59 4.59
CA SER A 402 7.19 21.72 4.63
C SER A 402 7.24 20.83 5.88
N SER A 403 6.56 21.23 6.96
CA SER A 403 6.32 20.37 8.14
C SER A 403 5.03 20.77 8.86
N PHE A 404 4.40 19.82 9.56
CA PHE A 404 3.15 20.05 10.27
C PHE A 404 2.99 19.12 11.46
N LYS A 405 2.10 19.50 12.40
CA LYS A 405 1.58 18.64 13.46
C LYS A 405 0.15 18.23 13.14
N VAL A 406 -0.31 17.16 13.78
CA VAL A 406 -1.70 16.70 13.68
C VAL A 406 -2.32 16.68 15.06
N ALA A 407 -3.50 17.28 15.19
CA ALA A 407 -4.32 17.21 16.40
C ALA A 407 -5.66 16.54 16.06
N HIS A 408 -6.24 15.87 17.04
CA HIS A 408 -7.53 15.20 16.91
C HIS A 408 -8.44 15.46 18.11
N SER A 409 -9.75 15.30 17.90
CA SER A 409 -10.78 15.51 18.91
C SER A 409 -12.04 14.73 18.60
N ASN A 410 -12.80 14.33 19.62
CA ASN A 410 -14.12 13.73 19.44
C ASN A 410 -15.27 14.71 19.72
N ASP A 411 -15.01 15.80 20.45
CA ASP A 411 -16.00 16.81 20.85
C ASP A 411 -15.82 18.17 20.10
N GLY A 412 -14.74 18.32 19.33
CA GLY A 412 -14.39 19.56 18.64
C GLY A 412 -13.90 20.69 19.57
N ARG A 413 -13.76 20.44 20.87
CA ARG A 413 -13.36 21.42 21.91
C ARG A 413 -12.02 21.06 22.55
N SER A 414 -11.87 19.80 22.96
CA SER A 414 -10.66 19.27 23.60
C SER A 414 -9.77 18.63 22.53
N TRP A 415 -8.55 19.14 22.36
CA TRP A 415 -7.65 18.72 21.29
C TRP A 415 -6.42 18.01 21.85
N THR A 416 -6.10 16.86 21.27
CA THR A 416 -4.88 16.10 21.56
C THR A 416 -3.97 16.14 20.34
N ILE A 417 -2.73 16.59 20.51
CA ILE A 417 -1.70 16.57 19.47
C ILE A 417 -1.03 15.20 19.49
N LEU A 418 -0.80 14.61 18.34
CA LEU A 418 -0.07 13.35 18.22
C LEU A 418 1.34 13.49 18.76
N LYS A 419 1.75 12.54 19.59
CA LYS A 419 3.07 12.51 20.23
C LYS A 419 4.02 11.57 19.48
N ASP A 420 5.28 11.90 19.50
CA ASP A 420 6.34 10.98 19.11
C ASP A 420 6.50 9.90 20.18
N ALA A 421 6.46 8.63 19.77
CA ALA A 421 6.47 7.50 20.69
C ALA A 421 7.78 7.36 21.49
N THR A 422 8.88 7.89 20.95
CA THR A 422 10.21 7.79 21.58
C THR A 422 10.50 8.94 22.51
N THR A 423 10.10 10.16 22.14
CA THR A 423 10.45 11.39 22.89
C THR A 423 9.31 11.91 23.76
N GLY A 424 8.06 11.48 23.51
CA GLY A 424 6.86 12.01 24.19
C GLY A 424 6.52 13.46 23.83
N THR A 425 7.29 14.10 22.96
CA THR A 425 7.04 15.46 22.47
C THR A 425 6.00 15.46 21.35
N ASP A 426 5.53 16.65 20.95
CA ASP A 426 4.62 16.77 19.80
C ASP A 426 5.29 16.26 18.52
N LYS A 427 4.63 15.32 17.85
CA LYS A 427 5.16 14.75 16.59
C LYS A 427 5.06 15.75 15.47
N ILE A 428 6.20 16.04 14.84
CA ILE A 428 6.29 16.87 13.64
C ILE A 428 6.43 15.94 12.44
N PHE A 429 5.48 16.03 11.52
CA PHE A 429 5.47 15.25 10.28
C PHE A 429 6.16 16.01 9.16
N PRO A 430 6.97 15.34 8.33
CA PRO A 430 7.55 15.96 7.14
C PRO A 430 6.45 16.25 6.12
N GLY A 431 6.38 17.48 5.65
CA GLY A 431 5.44 17.93 4.63
C GLY A 431 6.02 17.84 3.21
N ASN A 432 5.58 18.75 2.36
CA ASN A 432 5.96 18.80 0.96
C ASN A 432 7.29 19.56 0.75
N SER A 433 7.95 19.29 -0.38
CA SER A 433 9.13 20.01 -0.88
C SER A 433 8.85 20.76 -2.18
N ASP A 434 7.65 20.62 -2.72
CA ASP A 434 7.16 21.30 -3.91
C ASP A 434 5.63 21.51 -3.83
N ASN A 435 5.05 22.10 -4.88
CA ASN A 435 3.63 22.41 -4.94
C ASN A 435 2.75 21.29 -5.49
N ASN A 436 3.30 20.21 -6.03
CA ASN A 436 2.52 19.26 -6.83
C ASN A 436 2.66 17.79 -6.41
N VAL A 437 3.82 17.37 -5.94
CA VAL A 437 4.06 15.98 -5.53
C VAL A 437 3.32 15.68 -4.22
N HIS A 438 2.69 14.50 -4.16
CA HIS A 438 2.03 14.02 -2.95
C HIS A 438 3.05 13.61 -1.90
N LYS A 439 2.86 14.04 -0.66
CA LYS A 439 3.60 13.57 0.50
C LYS A 439 2.68 12.76 1.41
N LYS A 440 2.95 11.46 1.52
CA LYS A 440 2.21 10.55 2.40
C LYS A 440 2.92 10.42 3.74
N ASN A 441 2.14 10.51 4.82
CA ASN A 441 2.56 10.21 6.20
C ASN A 441 1.60 9.21 6.81
N ILE A 442 2.14 8.17 7.45
CA ILE A 442 1.38 7.16 8.19
C ILE A 442 1.42 7.51 9.68
N PHE A 443 0.30 7.33 10.34
CA PHE A 443 0.17 7.52 11.77
C PHE A 443 0.38 6.19 12.50
N GLU A 444 1.42 6.12 13.30
CA GLU A 444 1.77 4.97 14.14
C GLU A 444 1.91 5.41 15.60
N PRO A 445 1.05 4.89 16.48
CA PRO A 445 -0.13 4.06 16.20
C PRO A 445 -1.25 4.87 15.50
N PRO A 446 -2.20 4.21 14.78
CA PRO A 446 -3.40 4.85 14.28
C PRO A 446 -4.29 5.28 15.44
N PHE A 447 -5.17 6.26 15.22
CA PHE A 447 -6.06 6.79 16.25
C PHE A 447 -7.51 6.86 15.77
N TYR A 448 -8.45 6.88 16.73
CA TYR A 448 -9.88 7.04 16.47
C TYR A 448 -10.31 8.46 16.81
N SER A 449 -10.93 9.14 15.84
CA SER A 449 -11.41 10.50 16.07
C SER A 449 -12.47 10.94 15.06
N ARG A 450 -13.38 11.82 15.51
CA ARG A 450 -14.33 12.52 14.64
C ARG A 450 -13.69 13.72 13.95
N TYR A 451 -12.88 14.51 14.65
CA TYR A 451 -12.27 15.73 14.13
C TYR A 451 -10.76 15.56 14.00
N VAL A 452 -10.21 16.02 12.88
CA VAL A 452 -8.77 16.06 12.64
C VAL A 452 -8.37 17.47 12.25
N ARG A 453 -7.32 18.00 12.87
CA ARG A 453 -6.66 19.26 12.50
C ARG A 453 -5.26 19.03 11.98
N VAL A 454 -4.94 19.71 10.90
CA VAL A 454 -3.55 19.90 10.44
C VAL A 454 -3.08 21.26 10.93
N LEU A 455 -1.96 21.27 11.63
CA LEU A 455 -1.35 22.45 12.24
C LEU A 455 -0.03 22.72 11.50
N PRO A 456 0.04 23.65 10.54
CA PRO A 456 1.27 24.00 9.84
C PRO A 456 2.37 24.40 10.82
N TRP A 457 3.59 23.86 10.64
CA TRP A 457 4.72 24.15 11.52
C TRP A 457 5.83 24.93 10.81
N GLU A 458 6.15 24.48 9.60
CA GLU A 458 7.07 25.17 8.67
C GLU A 458 6.47 25.16 7.27
N TRP A 459 6.84 26.14 6.44
CA TRP A 459 6.30 26.32 5.10
C TRP A 459 7.30 27.06 4.20
N HIS A 460 7.07 26.96 2.89
CA HIS A 460 7.77 27.72 1.87
C HIS A 460 6.84 28.79 1.34
N GLU A 461 7.28 30.05 1.33
CA GLU A 461 6.54 31.25 0.94
C GLU A 461 5.28 31.48 1.80
N ARG A 462 4.25 30.65 1.60
CA ARG A 462 3.00 30.70 2.36
C ARG A 462 2.55 29.32 2.81
N ILE A 463 1.80 29.30 3.90
CA ILE A 463 1.03 28.13 4.30
C ILE A 463 0.02 27.86 3.20
N THR A 464 0.24 26.79 2.43
CA THR A 464 -0.64 26.38 1.33
C THR A 464 -0.79 24.88 1.38
N LEU A 465 -2.04 24.41 1.50
CA LEU A 465 -2.30 23.00 1.79
C LEU A 465 -3.47 22.46 0.97
N ARG A 466 -3.22 21.32 0.33
CA ARG A 466 -4.21 20.34 -0.12
C ARG A 466 -3.96 19.02 0.60
N MET A 467 -5.00 18.27 0.90
CA MET A 467 -4.86 17.04 1.67
C MET A 467 -5.94 16.00 1.37
N GLU A 468 -5.65 14.76 1.74
CA GLU A 468 -6.58 13.65 1.91
C GLU A 468 -6.24 12.92 3.21
N LEU A 469 -7.24 12.53 3.99
CA LEU A 469 -7.06 11.65 5.14
C LEU A 469 -7.15 10.19 4.71
N LEU A 470 -6.38 9.33 5.37
CA LEU A 470 -6.39 7.88 5.16
C LEU A 470 -6.94 7.20 6.41
N GLY A 471 -7.80 6.20 6.22
CA GLY A 471 -8.42 5.50 7.34
C GLY A 471 -9.51 4.53 6.89
N CYS A 472 -10.40 4.16 7.80
CA CYS A 472 -11.56 3.31 7.53
C CYS A 472 -12.70 3.54 8.54
N ASP A 473 -13.87 3.06 8.18
CA ASP A 473 -15.05 2.95 9.04
C ASP A 473 -14.99 1.59 9.77
N GLU A 474 -14.35 1.52 10.92
CA GLU A 474 -14.42 0.38 11.85
C GLU A 474 -15.32 0.74 13.01
#